data_6d5471fcda917735d43838d564e9125a
#
_entry.id   6d5471fcda917735d43838d564e9125a
#
_cell.length_a   1.000
_cell.length_b   1.000
_cell.length_c   1.000
_cell.angle_alpha   90.00
_cell.angle_beta   90.00
_cell.angle_gamma   90.00
#
_symmetry.space_group_name_H-M   'P 1'
#
loop_
_entity.id
_entity.type
_entity.pdbx_description
1 polymer ?
#
loop_
_entity_poly.entity_id
_entity_poly.type
_entity_poly.pdbx_seq_one_letter_code
_entity_poly.pdbx_strand_id
1 'polypeptide(L)' 'MKTCLIVDDSKVIRKVARHILETLEFEVDEAGDGREALSRCEAKMPDVVLLDWNMPVMSGMEFLRMLRQRGHSDQP' A
#
# COMPACT_ATOMS: atom_id res chain seq x y z
N MET A 1 -0.30 11.69 -13.42
CA MET A 1 -1.29 10.74 -12.87
C MET A 1 -0.86 10.31 -11.49
N LYS A 2 -1.77 10.37 -10.53
CA LYS A 2 -1.44 9.95 -9.16
C LYS A 2 -1.40 8.44 -9.04
N THR A 3 -0.52 7.96 -8.18
CA THR A 3 -0.35 6.52 -7.95
C THR A 3 -0.96 6.12 -6.61
N CYS A 4 -1.54 4.92 -6.59
CA CYS A 4 -2.12 4.35 -5.38
C CYS A 4 -1.66 2.91 -5.23
N LEU A 5 -1.24 2.56 -4.02
CA LEU A 5 -0.93 1.18 -3.66
C LEU A 5 -2.07 0.64 -2.80
N ILE A 6 -2.67 -0.46 -3.21
CA ILE A 6 -3.71 -1.13 -2.45
C ILE A 6 -3.07 -2.29 -1.70
N VAL A 7 -3.19 -2.28 -0.38
CA VAL A 7 -2.61 -3.31 0.48
C VAL A 7 -3.72 -4.05 1.21
N ASP A 8 -3.98 -5.27 0.80
CA ASP A 8 -5.06 -6.08 1.37
C ASP A 8 -4.76 -7.54 1.05
N ASP A 9 -5.02 -8.44 1.99
CA ASP A 9 -4.76 -9.85 1.77
C ASP A 9 -5.82 -10.52 0.87
N SER A 10 -6.93 -9.86 0.64
CA SER A 10 -8.00 -10.37 -0.22
C SER A 10 -7.81 -9.91 -1.66
N LYS A 11 -7.58 -10.87 -2.53
CA LYS A 11 -7.44 -10.60 -3.95
C LYS A 11 -8.71 -9.97 -4.55
N VAL A 12 -9.87 -10.41 -4.06
CA VAL A 12 -11.17 -9.91 -4.53
C VAL A 12 -11.32 -8.43 -4.14
N ILE A 13 -10.99 -8.10 -2.90
CA ILE A 13 -11.08 -6.72 -2.43
C ILE A 13 -10.13 -5.82 -3.22
N ARG A 14 -8.90 -6.29 -3.46
CA ARG A 14 -7.94 -5.52 -4.26
C ARG A 14 -8.48 -5.25 -5.66
N LYS A 15 -9.12 -6.25 -6.28
CA LYS A 15 -9.69 -6.08 -7.62
C LYS A 15 -10.78 -5.02 -7.66
N VAL A 16 -11.68 -5.06 -6.68
CA VAL A 16 -12.77 -4.09 -6.60
C VAL A 16 -12.22 -2.69 -6.39
N ALA A 17 -11.30 -2.56 -5.45
CA ALA A 17 -10.68 -1.26 -5.16
C ALA A 17 -9.91 -0.72 -6.36
N ARG A 18 -9.16 -1.59 -7.04
CA ARG A 18 -8.44 -1.20 -8.25
C ARG A 18 -9.38 -0.64 -9.30
N HIS A 19 -10.50 -1.32 -9.54
CA HIS A 19 -11.45 -0.87 -10.55
C HIS A 19 -11.97 0.54 -10.23
N ILE A 20 -12.34 0.77 -8.99
CA ILE A 20 -12.84 2.07 -8.55
C ILE A 20 -11.77 3.14 -8.73
N LEU A 21 -10.55 2.86 -8.30
CA LEU A 21 -9.47 3.84 -8.37
C LEU A 21 -9.06 4.13 -9.81
N GLU A 22 -9.11 3.14 -10.67
CA GLU A 22 -8.79 3.36 -12.08
C GLU A 22 -9.83 4.24 -12.74
N THR A 23 -11.10 4.14 -12.34
CA THR A 23 -12.12 5.05 -12.87
C THR A 23 -11.90 6.48 -12.38
N LEU A 24 -11.18 6.65 -11.28
CA LEU A 24 -10.79 7.97 -10.78
C LEU A 24 -9.43 8.41 -11.32
N GLU A 25 -8.93 7.70 -12.30
CA GLU A 25 -7.69 8.01 -13.01
C GLU A 25 -6.42 7.86 -12.17
N PHE A 26 -6.45 6.95 -11.18
CA PHE A 26 -5.23 6.56 -10.47
C PHE A 26 -4.50 5.47 -11.24
N GLU A 27 -3.19 5.52 -11.15
CA GLU A 27 -2.35 4.40 -11.55
C GLU A 27 -2.20 3.50 -10.32
N VAL A 28 -2.64 2.24 -10.42
CA VAL A 28 -2.82 1.39 -9.25
C VAL A 28 -1.83 0.25 -9.23
N ASP A 29 -1.26 -0.01 -8.06
CA ASP A 29 -0.45 -1.19 -7.78
C ASP A 29 -1.07 -1.91 -6.58
N GLU A 30 -0.69 -3.17 -6.36
CA GLU A 30 -1.28 -4.00 -5.33
C GLU A 30 -0.22 -4.75 -4.54
N ALA A 31 -0.52 -4.98 -3.26
CA ALA A 31 0.30 -5.81 -2.39
C ALA A 31 -0.63 -6.67 -1.53
N GLY A 32 -0.25 -7.92 -1.31
CA GLY A 32 -1.06 -8.86 -0.55
C GLY A 32 -0.79 -8.84 0.95
N ASP A 33 0.29 -8.21 1.37
CA ASP A 33 0.62 -8.07 2.79
C ASP A 33 1.55 -6.87 2.98
N GLY A 34 1.86 -6.58 4.24
CA GLY A 34 2.67 -5.41 4.57
C GLY A 34 4.11 -5.53 4.10
N ARG A 35 4.65 -6.75 4.05
CA ARG A 35 6.02 -6.95 3.59
C ARG A 35 6.14 -6.64 2.09
N GLU A 36 5.21 -7.14 1.32
CA GLU A 36 5.17 -6.85 -0.12
C GLU A 36 4.94 -5.36 -0.35
N ALA A 37 4.05 -4.76 0.44
CA ALA A 37 3.77 -3.34 0.36
C ALA A 37 5.01 -2.50 0.62
N LEU A 38 5.78 -2.88 1.64
CA LEU A 38 7.02 -2.18 1.97
C LEU A 38 8.02 -2.24 0.82
N SER A 39 8.15 -3.41 0.22
CA SER A 39 9.02 -3.64 -0.92
C SER A 39 8.63 -2.74 -2.10
N ARG A 40 7.34 -2.64 -2.36
CA ARG A 40 6.86 -1.80 -3.46
C ARG A 40 7.07 -0.32 -3.17
N CYS A 41 6.87 0.11 -1.94
CA CYS A 41 7.12 1.50 -1.55
C CYS A 41 8.61 1.85 -1.65
N GLU A 42 9.49 0.90 -1.37
CA GLU A 42 10.93 1.12 -1.51
C GLU A 42 11.33 1.28 -2.97
N ALA A 43 10.67 0.56 -3.86
CA ALA A 43 10.93 0.68 -5.29
C ALA A 43 10.38 1.99 -5.84
N LYS A 44 9.17 2.34 -5.44
CA LYS A 44 8.52 3.57 -5.87
C LYS A 44 7.45 3.96 -4.85
N MET A 45 7.64 5.06 -4.17
CA MET A 45 6.68 5.54 -3.17
C MET A 45 5.40 6.02 -3.85
N PRO A 46 4.24 5.45 -3.51
CA PRO A 46 2.97 5.90 -4.09
C PRO A 46 2.50 7.21 -3.46
N ASP A 47 1.59 7.89 -4.15
CA ASP A 47 0.97 9.09 -3.61
C ASP A 47 -0.04 8.75 -2.51
N VAL A 48 -0.72 7.61 -2.65
CA VAL A 48 -1.78 7.18 -1.72
C VAL A 48 -1.60 5.69 -1.45
N VAL A 49 -1.85 5.28 -0.21
CA VAL A 49 -1.88 3.87 0.18
C VAL A 49 -3.22 3.57 0.82
N LEU A 50 -3.94 2.59 0.27
CA LEU A 50 -5.14 2.03 0.90
C LEU A 50 -4.71 0.79 1.67
N LEU A 51 -4.90 0.79 2.96
CA LEU A 51 -4.27 -0.17 3.85
C LEU A 51 -5.29 -0.93 4.68
N ASP A 52 -5.22 -2.27 4.62
CA ASP A 52 -5.97 -3.15 5.51
C ASP A 52 -5.13 -3.38 6.78
N TRP A 53 -5.77 -3.21 7.95
CA TRP A 53 -5.07 -3.33 9.23
C TRP A 53 -4.77 -4.77 9.63
N ASN A 54 -5.54 -5.74 9.12
CA ASN A 54 -5.42 -7.14 9.53
C ASN A 54 -4.79 -8.00 8.45
N MET A 55 -3.49 -7.82 8.24
CA MET A 55 -2.77 -8.62 7.25
C MET A 55 -1.97 -9.72 7.94
N PRO A 56 -1.88 -10.92 7.31
CA PRO A 56 -1.31 -12.09 7.98
C PRO A 56 0.18 -12.02 8.25
N VAL A 57 0.95 -11.36 7.41
CA VAL A 57 2.41 -11.34 7.53
C VAL A 57 2.89 -10.12 8.29
N MET A 58 2.31 -8.99 8.00
CA MET A 58 2.66 -7.72 8.64
C MET A 58 1.42 -6.88 8.70
N SER A 59 1.03 -6.45 9.90
CA SER A 59 -0.17 -5.63 10.08
C SER A 59 0.02 -4.25 9.48
N GLY A 60 -1.09 -3.54 9.29
CA GLY A 60 -1.04 -2.18 8.80
C GLY A 60 -0.23 -1.25 9.68
N MET A 61 -0.32 -1.44 11.01
CA MET A 61 0.47 -0.63 11.94
C MET A 61 1.95 -0.89 11.79
N GLU A 62 2.33 -2.17 11.68
CA GLU A 62 3.73 -2.54 11.49
C GLU A 62 4.27 -2.00 10.17
N PHE A 63 3.48 -2.09 9.11
CA PHE A 63 3.86 -1.56 7.81
C PHE A 63 4.14 -0.06 7.90
N LEU A 64 3.24 0.70 8.51
CA LEU A 64 3.43 2.15 8.65
C LEU A 64 4.67 2.49 9.46
N ARG A 65 4.89 1.75 10.54
CA ARG A 65 6.05 1.97 11.39
C ARG A 65 7.35 1.74 10.62
N MET A 66 7.42 0.62 9.90
CA MET A 66 8.61 0.28 9.13
C MET A 66 8.85 1.28 8.00
N LEU A 67 7.79 1.71 7.35
CA LEU A 67 7.89 2.68 6.27
C LEU A 67 8.47 4.01 6.76
N ARG A 68 8.02 4.46 7.92
CA ARG A 68 8.53 5.70 8.51
C ARG A 68 10.01 5.60 8.86
N GLN A 69 10.42 4.45 9.37
CA GLN A 69 11.82 4.24 9.73
C GLN A 69 12.73 4.24 8.53
N ARG A 70 12.24 3.76 7.39
CA ARG A 70 13.08 3.62 6.20
C ARG A 70 13.19 4.91 5.41
N GLY A 71 12.07 5.39 4.93
CA GLY A 71 12.07 6.42 3.93
C GLY A 71 12.00 7.82 4.48
N HIS A 72 11.46 7.97 5.67
CA HIS A 72 11.13 9.29 6.20
C HIS A 72 11.47 9.38 7.68
N SER A 73 12.58 8.80 8.05
CA SER A 73 13.01 8.75 9.44
C SER A 73 13.27 10.12 10.04
N ASP A 74 13.55 11.10 9.22
CA ASP A 74 13.77 12.46 9.66
C ASP A 74 12.47 13.26 9.83
N GLN A 75 11.36 12.69 9.51
CA GLN A 75 10.07 13.34 9.65
C GLN A 75 9.59 13.28 11.09
N PRO A 76 9.08 14.39 11.62
CA PRO A 76 8.52 14.39 12.96
C PRO A 76 7.25 13.56 13.06
#